data_a38af7d86530c9b866a22c142436353b
#
_entry.id   a38af7d86530c9b866a22c142436353b
#
_cell.length_a   1.000
_cell.length_b   1.000
_cell.length_c   1.000
_cell.angle_alpha   90.00
_cell.angle_beta   90.00
_cell.angle_gamma   90.00
#
_symmetry.space_group_name_H-M   'P 1'
#
loop_
_entity.id
_entity.type
_entity.pdbx_description
1 polymer ?
#
loop_
_entity_poly.entity_id
_entity_poly.type
_entity_poly.pdbx_seq_one_letter_code
_entity_poly.pdbx_strand_id
1 'polypeptide(L)'
;MTAHPDADDDLDFTSPQAPSPPPPPEKMASARKEASTGSPQLAKTGFYVAMARNAGGRVTPRNGSRHSIFIIEDDKALSELVGEVLAKGGFLTRFARNRTEVNNEFNKPPLPDLVLLDVKLPDADGFQILERIRGNQKIKSLPVIMMTGKSEVTDVARGLSLGADGYVTKPFKISGLVKAVNTVLGIEEKS
;
A
#
# COMPACT_ATOMS: atom_id res chain seq x y z
N MET A 1 14.45 36.62 16.31
CA MET A 1 13.15 35.90 16.24
C MET A 1 13.20 35.11 14.94
N THR A 2 13.85 33.94 14.99
CA THR A 2 14.03 33.05 13.84
C THR A 2 12.92 32.03 13.88
N ALA A 3 12.02 32.11 12.91
CA ALA A 3 11.01 31.10 12.67
C ALA A 3 11.71 29.75 12.41
N HIS A 4 11.35 28.74 13.14
CA HIS A 4 11.74 27.35 12.87
C HIS A 4 10.95 26.88 11.63
N PRO A 5 11.60 26.49 10.55
CA PRO A 5 10.90 26.09 9.30
C PRO A 5 10.45 24.63 9.30
N ASP A 6 10.56 23.87 10.39
CA ASP A 6 10.49 22.41 10.36
C ASP A 6 9.25 21.79 11.07
N ALA A 7 8.23 22.57 11.42
CA ALA A 7 7.06 22.05 12.15
C ALA A 7 5.99 21.35 11.26
N ASP A 8 6.11 21.47 9.92
CA ASP A 8 5.12 20.87 8.98
C ASP A 8 5.60 19.55 8.34
N ASP A 9 6.68 18.96 8.82
CA ASP A 9 7.40 17.89 8.12
C ASP A 9 7.18 16.48 8.69
N ASP A 10 6.58 16.36 9.87
CA ASP A 10 6.28 15.07 10.49
C ASP A 10 5.02 14.42 9.88
N LEU A 11 5.18 13.15 9.51
CA LEU A 11 4.07 12.34 9.02
C LEU A 11 3.17 11.95 10.21
N ASP A 12 2.01 12.59 10.34
CA ASP A 12 1.05 12.28 11.40
C ASP A 12 -0.06 11.34 10.92
N PHE A 13 -0.04 10.13 11.41
CA PHE A 13 -1.08 9.11 11.20
C PHE A 13 -1.96 8.92 12.44
N THR A 14 -1.69 9.60 13.56
CA THR A 14 -2.39 9.41 14.83
C THR A 14 -3.60 10.31 15.00
N SER A 15 -3.56 11.53 14.47
CA SER A 15 -4.65 12.49 14.59
C SER A 15 -5.94 11.98 13.93
N PRO A 16 -7.11 12.18 14.53
CA PRO A 16 -8.39 11.91 13.88
C PRO A 16 -8.48 12.70 12.58
N GLN A 17 -8.72 12.03 11.47
CA GLN A 17 -8.95 12.69 10.20
C GLN A 17 -10.46 12.93 10.02
N ALA A 18 -10.82 14.15 9.65
CA ALA A 18 -12.15 14.38 9.11
C ALA A 18 -12.35 13.48 7.87
N PRO A 19 -13.55 12.92 7.66
CA PRO A 19 -13.80 12.11 6.48
C PRO A 19 -13.46 12.94 5.23
N SER A 20 -12.57 12.39 4.39
CA SER A 20 -12.21 13.03 3.14
C SER A 20 -13.44 13.16 2.25
N PRO A 21 -13.58 14.25 1.51
CA PRO A 21 -14.67 14.36 0.54
C PRO A 21 -14.60 13.18 -0.44
N PRO A 22 -15.74 12.66 -0.89
CA PRO A 22 -15.74 11.55 -1.83
C PRO A 22 -14.95 11.95 -3.10
N PRO A 23 -14.24 11.00 -3.71
CA PRO A 23 -13.52 11.26 -4.95
C PRO A 23 -14.46 11.84 -6.02
N PRO A 24 -13.95 12.69 -6.92
CA PRO A 24 -14.74 13.23 -8.02
C PRO A 24 -15.47 12.14 -8.80
N PRO A 25 -16.70 12.37 -9.29
CA PRO A 25 -17.51 11.35 -9.98
C PRO A 25 -16.79 10.68 -11.16
N GLU A 26 -16.01 11.43 -11.92
CA GLU A 26 -15.22 10.91 -13.04
C GLU A 26 -14.13 9.93 -12.58
N LYS A 27 -13.45 10.25 -11.48
CA LYS A 27 -12.43 9.39 -10.88
C LYS A 27 -13.06 8.09 -10.35
N MET A 28 -14.24 8.18 -9.74
CA MET A 28 -15.00 7.01 -9.30
C MET A 28 -15.51 6.16 -10.48
N ALA A 29 -15.96 6.79 -11.57
CA ALA A 29 -16.40 6.07 -12.76
C ALA A 29 -15.24 5.28 -13.41
N SER A 30 -14.08 5.92 -13.56
CA SER A 30 -12.85 5.26 -14.05
C SER A 30 -12.42 4.12 -13.14
N ALA A 31 -12.40 4.33 -11.82
CA ALA A 31 -12.06 3.31 -10.85
C ALA A 31 -13.04 2.12 -10.86
N ARG A 32 -14.35 2.37 -11.03
CA ARG A 32 -15.36 1.29 -11.17
C ARG A 32 -15.14 0.47 -12.44
N LYS A 33 -14.84 1.12 -13.57
CA LYS A 33 -14.54 0.44 -14.82
C LYS A 33 -13.30 -0.44 -14.68
N GLU A 34 -12.23 0.08 -14.09
CA GLU A 34 -11.01 -0.67 -13.82
C GLU A 34 -11.26 -1.82 -12.82
N ALA A 35 -12.01 -1.59 -11.74
CA ALA A 35 -12.40 -2.60 -10.79
C ALA A 35 -13.24 -3.72 -11.39
N SER A 36 -14.12 -3.43 -12.35
CA SER A 36 -14.90 -4.43 -13.05
C SER A 36 -14.03 -5.42 -13.84
N THR A 37 -12.88 -4.98 -14.31
CA THR A 37 -11.89 -5.83 -14.96
C THR A 37 -10.95 -6.49 -13.93
N GLY A 38 -10.54 -5.75 -12.91
CA GLY A 38 -9.59 -6.21 -11.90
C GLY A 38 -10.17 -7.20 -10.89
N SER A 39 -11.45 -7.05 -10.49
CA SER A 39 -12.06 -7.94 -9.50
C SER A 39 -12.15 -9.42 -9.96
N PRO A 40 -12.51 -9.75 -11.19
CA PRO A 40 -12.45 -11.12 -11.69
C PRO A 40 -11.03 -11.68 -11.73
N GLN A 41 -10.05 -10.86 -12.11
CA GLN A 41 -8.64 -11.23 -12.06
C GLN A 41 -8.19 -11.49 -10.62
N LEU A 42 -8.52 -10.58 -9.70
CA LEU A 42 -8.21 -10.69 -8.28
C LEU A 42 -8.80 -11.97 -7.69
N ALA A 43 -10.07 -12.28 -7.97
CA ALA A 43 -10.73 -13.51 -7.53
C ALA A 43 -10.05 -14.78 -8.07
N LYS A 44 -9.60 -14.75 -9.32
CA LYS A 44 -8.97 -15.89 -10.01
C LYS A 44 -7.52 -16.11 -9.55
N THR A 45 -6.72 -15.05 -9.45
CA THR A 45 -5.27 -15.13 -9.23
C THR A 45 -4.85 -14.81 -7.81
N GLY A 46 -5.73 -14.17 -7.02
CA GLY A 46 -5.44 -13.68 -5.68
C GLY A 46 -4.71 -12.33 -5.65
N PHE A 47 -4.44 -11.71 -6.82
CA PHE A 47 -3.86 -10.38 -6.90
C PHE A 47 -4.31 -9.62 -8.15
N TYR A 48 -4.23 -8.30 -8.06
CA TYR A 48 -4.45 -7.36 -9.16
C TYR A 48 -3.49 -6.18 -9.02
N VAL A 49 -2.96 -5.69 -10.13
CA VAL A 49 -2.08 -4.51 -10.17
C VAL A 49 -2.70 -3.46 -11.11
N ALA A 50 -2.84 -2.24 -10.61
CA ALA A 50 -3.43 -1.13 -11.36
C ALA A 50 -2.48 -0.64 -12.46
N MET A 51 -2.76 -0.97 -13.70
CA MET A 51 -1.91 -0.66 -14.86
C MET A 51 -1.65 0.84 -15.03
N ALA A 52 -2.67 1.66 -14.77
CA ALA A 52 -2.55 3.12 -14.94
C ALA A 52 -1.53 3.77 -14.00
N ARG A 53 -1.32 3.20 -12.83
CA ARG A 53 -0.37 3.73 -11.85
C ARG A 53 1.04 3.14 -11.97
N ASN A 54 1.15 1.95 -12.55
CA ASN A 54 2.43 1.24 -12.70
C ASN A 54 3.15 1.53 -14.03
N ALA A 55 2.64 2.48 -14.82
CA ALA A 55 3.30 2.93 -16.05
C ALA A 55 4.61 3.72 -15.81
N GLY A 56 4.95 4.02 -14.54
CA GLY A 56 6.08 4.86 -14.15
C GLY A 56 7.46 4.20 -14.15
N GLY A 57 7.56 2.91 -14.46
CA GLY A 57 8.85 2.22 -14.52
C GLY A 57 9.31 1.61 -13.18
N ARG A 58 10.57 1.23 -13.13
CA ARG A 58 11.17 0.52 -11.99
C ARG A 58 11.35 1.45 -10.79
N VAL A 59 10.88 1.01 -9.62
CA VAL A 59 11.18 1.69 -8.34
C VAL A 59 12.65 1.42 -7.97
N THR A 60 13.41 2.46 -7.67
CA THR A 60 14.79 2.30 -7.20
C THR A 60 14.81 2.13 -5.68
N PRO A 61 15.56 1.14 -5.14
CA PRO A 61 15.66 0.95 -3.70
C PRO A 61 16.22 2.18 -2.99
N ARG A 62 15.49 2.74 -2.03
CA ARG A 62 15.91 3.90 -1.21
C ARG A 62 17.04 3.55 -0.26
N ASN A 63 17.19 2.26 0.06
CA ASN A 63 18.25 1.73 0.94
C ASN A 63 19.47 1.19 0.16
N GLY A 64 19.67 1.63 -1.05
CA GLY A 64 20.85 1.35 -1.87
C GLY A 64 20.80 0.05 -2.65
N SER A 65 20.62 -1.13 -2.03
CA SER A 65 20.75 -2.42 -2.72
C SER A 65 19.49 -3.29 -2.72
N ARG A 66 18.62 -3.16 -1.72
CA ARG A 66 17.41 -3.98 -1.56
C ARG A 66 16.20 -3.12 -1.29
N HIS A 67 15.08 -3.46 -1.92
CA HIS A 67 13.81 -2.80 -1.64
C HIS A 67 13.33 -3.10 -0.22
N SER A 68 12.79 -2.08 0.44
CA SER A 68 12.18 -2.15 1.75
C SER A 68 10.66 -2.16 1.63
N ILE A 69 10.01 -3.21 2.15
CA ILE A 69 8.57 -3.38 2.15
C ILE A 69 8.04 -3.11 3.55
N PHE A 70 7.09 -2.20 3.66
CA PHE A 70 6.42 -1.89 4.92
C PHE A 70 5.08 -2.62 4.98
N ILE A 71 4.94 -3.56 5.93
CA ILE A 71 3.77 -4.42 6.13
C ILE A 71 2.95 -3.85 7.27
N ILE A 72 1.73 -3.42 6.97
CA ILE A 72 0.76 -2.88 7.94
C ILE A 72 -0.37 -3.90 8.07
N GLU A 73 -0.33 -4.69 9.14
CA GLU A 73 -1.18 -5.86 9.37
C GLU A 73 -1.24 -6.14 10.87
N ASP A 74 -2.43 -6.21 11.46
CA ASP A 74 -2.61 -6.45 12.90
C ASP A 74 -2.42 -7.91 13.29
N ASP A 75 -2.74 -8.86 12.42
CA ASP A 75 -2.45 -10.27 12.65
C ASP A 75 -0.94 -10.51 12.62
N LYS A 76 -0.39 -10.76 13.84
CA LYS A 76 1.04 -10.98 14.02
C LYS A 76 1.54 -12.18 13.22
N ALA A 77 0.81 -13.30 13.22
CA ALA A 77 1.24 -14.52 12.55
C ALA A 77 1.27 -14.32 11.03
N LEU A 78 0.24 -13.63 10.51
CA LEU A 78 0.16 -13.30 9.09
C LEU A 78 1.27 -12.33 8.67
N SER A 79 1.50 -11.26 9.45
CA SER A 79 2.55 -10.28 9.14
C SER A 79 3.95 -10.90 9.17
N GLU A 80 4.24 -11.80 10.13
CA GLU A 80 5.50 -12.53 10.21
C GLU A 80 5.67 -13.49 9.02
N LEU A 81 4.63 -14.24 8.64
CA LEU A 81 4.64 -15.13 7.47
C LEU A 81 4.93 -14.33 6.17
N VAL A 82 4.24 -13.21 5.97
CA VAL A 82 4.46 -12.33 4.82
C VAL A 82 5.90 -11.81 4.82
N GLY A 83 6.38 -11.38 5.98
CA GLY A 83 7.74 -10.89 6.16
C GLY A 83 8.81 -11.92 5.82
N GLU A 84 8.66 -13.17 6.29
CA GLU A 84 9.58 -14.26 5.97
C GLU A 84 9.63 -14.57 4.47
N VAL A 85 8.46 -14.61 3.82
CA VAL A 85 8.37 -14.88 2.38
C VAL A 85 9.09 -13.78 1.59
N LEU A 86 8.84 -12.53 1.92
CA LEU A 86 9.47 -11.40 1.25
C LEU A 86 10.97 -11.32 1.54
N ALA A 87 11.39 -11.61 2.78
CA ALA A 87 12.81 -11.66 3.13
C ALA A 87 13.56 -12.75 2.34
N LYS A 88 12.96 -13.93 2.15
CA LYS A 88 13.48 -14.98 1.26
C LYS A 88 13.56 -14.53 -0.20
N GLY A 89 12.65 -13.65 -0.61
CA GLY A 89 12.68 -12.97 -1.91
C GLY A 89 13.73 -11.86 -2.04
N GLY A 90 14.52 -11.59 -1.00
CA GLY A 90 15.58 -10.58 -1.00
C GLY A 90 15.13 -9.18 -0.57
N PHE A 91 13.91 -9.02 -0.10
CA PHE A 91 13.39 -7.75 0.40
C PHE A 91 13.80 -7.50 1.87
N LEU A 92 13.88 -6.23 2.24
CA LEU A 92 13.88 -5.81 3.65
C LEU A 92 12.42 -5.63 4.08
N THR A 93 12.09 -5.99 5.32
CA THR A 93 10.72 -5.88 5.82
C THR A 93 10.64 -5.06 7.09
N ARG A 94 9.59 -4.23 7.20
CA ARG A 94 9.19 -3.49 8.39
C ARG A 94 7.73 -3.78 8.70
N PHE A 95 7.32 -3.59 9.94
CA PHE A 95 6.01 -3.98 10.42
C PHE A 95 5.35 -2.88 11.22
N ALA A 96 4.03 -2.76 11.09
CA ALA A 96 3.17 -2.02 12.01
C ALA A 96 1.81 -2.72 12.13
N ARG A 97 1.22 -2.67 13.34
CA ARG A 97 -0.05 -3.33 13.66
C ARG A 97 -1.16 -2.37 14.04
N ASN A 98 -0.83 -1.10 14.21
CA ASN A 98 -1.74 -0.06 14.66
C ASN A 98 -1.25 1.32 14.18
N ARG A 99 -2.09 2.35 14.33
CA ARG A 99 -1.77 3.73 13.91
C ARG A 99 -0.48 4.27 14.50
N THR A 100 -0.23 4.01 15.77
CA THR A 100 0.98 4.52 16.45
C THR A 100 2.23 3.92 15.85
N GLU A 101 2.24 2.61 15.60
CA GLU A 101 3.36 1.94 14.94
C GLU A 101 3.55 2.42 13.49
N VAL A 102 2.45 2.63 12.74
CA VAL A 102 2.49 3.20 11.38
C VAL A 102 3.15 4.57 11.41
N ASN A 103 2.72 5.44 12.32
CA ASN A 103 3.31 6.77 12.50
C ASN A 103 4.81 6.69 12.79
N ASN A 104 5.19 5.86 13.75
CA ASN A 104 6.59 5.70 14.14
C ASN A 104 7.46 5.20 13.00
N GLU A 105 6.98 4.23 12.21
CA GLU A 105 7.76 3.65 11.11
C GLU A 105 7.89 4.60 9.92
N PHE A 106 6.87 5.39 9.59
CA PHE A 106 6.99 6.40 8.54
C PHE A 106 7.94 7.55 8.90
N ASN A 107 8.12 7.83 10.19
CA ASN A 107 9.05 8.86 10.67
C ASN A 107 10.50 8.33 10.88
N LYS A 108 10.77 7.06 10.56
CA LYS A 108 12.12 6.47 10.56
C LYS A 108 12.71 6.42 9.15
N PRO A 109 13.77 7.18 8.85
CA PRO A 109 14.45 7.10 7.57
C PRO A 109 15.27 5.79 7.43
N PRO A 110 15.52 5.33 6.20
CA PRO A 110 14.89 5.77 4.96
C PRO A 110 13.42 5.32 4.86
N LEU A 111 12.60 6.04 4.09
CA LEU A 111 11.23 5.64 3.81
C LEU A 111 11.19 4.27 3.09
N PRO A 112 10.11 3.49 3.25
CA PRO A 112 9.95 2.24 2.50
C PRO A 112 9.80 2.49 1.00
N ASP A 113 10.00 1.44 0.20
CA ASP A 113 9.84 1.48 -1.25
C ASP A 113 8.45 1.02 -1.70
N LEU A 114 7.74 0.26 -0.85
CA LEU A 114 6.39 -0.21 -1.06
C LEU A 114 5.70 -0.45 0.28
N VAL A 115 4.39 -0.22 0.34
CA VAL A 115 3.53 -0.55 1.48
C VAL A 115 2.59 -1.69 1.11
N LEU A 116 2.54 -2.72 1.95
CA LEU A 116 1.45 -3.70 2.02
C LEU A 116 0.52 -3.27 3.15
N LEU A 117 -0.73 -2.99 2.83
CA LEU A 117 -1.66 -2.34 3.76
C LEU A 117 -2.94 -3.16 3.89
N ASP A 118 -3.20 -3.67 5.10
CA ASP A 118 -4.51 -4.27 5.39
C ASP A 118 -5.61 -3.20 5.36
N VAL A 119 -6.74 -3.57 4.79
CA VAL A 119 -7.94 -2.73 4.80
C VAL A 119 -8.50 -2.58 6.21
N LYS A 120 -8.40 -3.62 7.04
CA LYS A 120 -8.97 -3.63 8.39
C LYS A 120 -7.88 -3.69 9.44
N LEU A 121 -7.75 -2.62 10.21
CA LEU A 121 -6.90 -2.53 11.39
C LEU A 121 -7.77 -2.28 12.62
N PRO A 122 -7.31 -2.62 13.83
CA PRO A 122 -8.11 -2.50 15.06
C PRO A 122 -8.49 -1.05 15.39
N ASP A 123 -7.65 -0.09 15.03
CA ASP A 123 -7.79 1.33 15.34
C ASP A 123 -7.81 2.25 14.10
N ALA A 124 -7.83 1.65 12.88
CA ALA A 124 -7.82 2.38 11.63
C ALA A 124 -8.53 1.64 10.49
N ASP A 125 -9.10 2.40 9.56
CA ASP A 125 -9.45 1.93 8.23
C ASP A 125 -8.21 2.12 7.31
N GLY A 126 -7.74 1.05 6.66
CA GLY A 126 -6.61 1.10 5.74
C GLY A 126 -6.82 2.10 4.60
N PHE A 127 -8.06 2.35 4.17
CA PHE A 127 -8.35 3.39 3.20
C PHE A 127 -8.00 4.80 3.73
N GLN A 128 -8.20 5.08 5.03
CA GLN A 128 -7.79 6.35 5.62
C GLN A 128 -6.26 6.51 5.65
N ILE A 129 -5.54 5.42 5.89
CA ILE A 129 -4.06 5.44 5.81
C ILE A 129 -3.61 5.69 4.37
N LEU A 130 -4.25 5.05 3.38
CA LEU A 130 -3.97 5.30 1.96
C LEU A 130 -4.23 6.76 1.58
N GLU A 131 -5.35 7.35 2.02
CA GLU A 131 -5.66 8.77 1.80
C GLU A 131 -4.58 9.69 2.37
N ARG A 132 -4.09 9.42 3.58
CA ARG A 132 -3.00 10.20 4.18
C ARG A 132 -1.69 10.07 3.39
N ILE A 133 -1.34 8.86 2.97
CA ILE A 133 -0.18 8.65 2.10
C ILE A 133 -0.31 9.48 0.83
N ARG A 134 -1.48 9.50 0.19
CA ARG A 134 -1.71 10.24 -1.06
C ARG A 134 -1.79 11.76 -0.86
N GLY A 135 -2.23 12.21 0.31
CA GLY A 135 -2.30 13.63 0.67
C GLY A 135 -0.96 14.25 1.04
N ASN A 136 0.02 13.45 1.44
CA ASN A 136 1.31 13.95 1.89
C ASN A 136 2.33 14.08 0.75
N GLN A 137 2.92 15.27 0.57
CA GLN A 137 3.81 15.57 -0.55
C GLN A 137 5.07 14.69 -0.61
N LYS A 138 5.59 14.24 0.53
CA LYS A 138 6.81 13.41 0.60
C LYS A 138 6.59 11.97 0.17
N ILE A 139 5.40 11.41 0.45
CA ILE A 139 5.10 9.98 0.28
C ILE A 139 3.95 9.69 -0.67
N LYS A 140 3.33 10.70 -1.29
CA LYS A 140 2.17 10.51 -2.20
C LYS A 140 2.43 9.58 -3.38
N SER A 141 3.68 9.45 -3.80
CA SER A 141 4.11 8.57 -4.89
C SER A 141 4.52 7.16 -4.42
N LEU A 142 4.51 6.91 -3.09
CA LEU A 142 4.88 5.62 -2.53
C LEU A 142 3.89 4.55 -2.99
N PRO A 143 4.35 3.45 -3.61
CA PRO A 143 3.48 2.36 -4.02
C PRO A 143 2.76 1.70 -2.84
N VAL A 144 1.45 1.46 -2.99
CA VAL A 144 0.61 0.83 -1.97
C VAL A 144 -0.19 -0.32 -2.58
N ILE A 145 0.01 -1.52 -2.07
CA ILE A 145 -0.82 -2.70 -2.35
C ILE A 145 -1.76 -2.92 -1.16
N MET A 146 -3.07 -2.93 -1.43
CA MET A 146 -4.06 -3.23 -0.39
C MET A 146 -4.19 -4.74 -0.19
N MET A 147 -4.20 -5.19 1.07
CA MET A 147 -4.54 -6.56 1.45
C MET A 147 -5.99 -6.58 1.93
N THR A 148 -6.83 -7.41 1.34
CA THR A 148 -8.27 -7.42 1.66
C THR A 148 -8.84 -8.82 1.75
N GLY A 149 -9.75 -9.05 2.69
CA GLY A 149 -10.56 -10.27 2.75
C GLY A 149 -11.72 -10.29 1.75
N LYS A 150 -11.94 -9.19 1.05
CA LYS A 150 -13.05 -9.03 0.09
C LYS A 150 -12.52 -8.57 -1.25
N SER A 151 -12.97 -9.23 -2.31
CA SER A 151 -12.68 -8.87 -3.70
C SER A 151 -13.88 -8.18 -4.38
N GLU A 152 -14.78 -7.58 -3.59
CA GLU A 152 -15.95 -6.89 -4.15
C GLU A 152 -15.54 -5.69 -5.00
N VAL A 153 -16.22 -5.53 -6.12
CA VAL A 153 -15.94 -4.43 -7.07
C VAL A 153 -15.97 -3.07 -6.39
N THR A 154 -16.85 -2.89 -5.40
CA THR A 154 -16.98 -1.64 -4.65
C THR A 154 -15.74 -1.30 -3.82
N ASP A 155 -15.16 -2.28 -3.13
CA ASP A 155 -13.97 -2.08 -2.29
C ASP A 155 -12.74 -1.85 -3.16
N VAL A 156 -12.60 -2.63 -4.24
CA VAL A 156 -11.52 -2.45 -5.22
C VAL A 156 -11.65 -1.07 -5.89
N ALA A 157 -12.86 -0.67 -6.31
CA ALA A 157 -13.10 0.64 -6.91
C ALA A 157 -12.77 1.79 -5.93
N ARG A 158 -13.16 1.65 -4.65
CA ARG A 158 -12.83 2.64 -3.62
C ARG A 158 -11.31 2.86 -3.53
N GLY A 159 -10.55 1.82 -3.35
CA GLY A 159 -9.12 1.97 -3.19
C GLY A 159 -8.41 2.41 -4.47
N LEU A 160 -8.84 1.96 -5.67
CA LEU A 160 -8.32 2.48 -6.93
C LEU A 160 -8.60 3.98 -7.06
N SER A 161 -9.80 4.44 -6.68
CA SER A 161 -10.14 5.86 -6.67
C SER A 161 -9.29 6.69 -5.70
N LEU A 162 -8.86 6.08 -4.60
CA LEU A 162 -7.95 6.66 -3.61
C LEU A 162 -6.48 6.54 -4.03
N GLY A 163 -6.18 5.78 -5.07
CA GLY A 163 -4.85 5.65 -5.63
C GLY A 163 -4.05 4.45 -5.11
N ALA A 164 -4.69 3.34 -4.79
CA ALA A 164 -3.99 2.06 -4.60
C ALA A 164 -3.32 1.63 -5.91
N ASP A 165 -2.15 1.01 -5.80
CA ASP A 165 -1.37 0.50 -6.94
C ASP A 165 -1.68 -0.97 -7.22
N GLY A 166 -2.25 -1.67 -6.25
CA GLY A 166 -2.64 -3.07 -6.41
C GLY A 166 -3.45 -3.61 -5.23
N TYR A 167 -3.87 -4.86 -5.39
CA TYR A 167 -4.64 -5.62 -4.41
C TYR A 167 -4.16 -7.05 -4.29
N VAL A 168 -4.23 -7.60 -3.09
CA VAL A 168 -4.04 -9.02 -2.78
C VAL A 168 -5.18 -9.47 -1.88
N THR A 169 -5.84 -10.59 -2.22
CA THR A 169 -6.95 -11.13 -1.42
C THR A 169 -6.46 -12.05 -0.32
N LYS A 170 -7.04 -11.91 0.86
CA LYS A 170 -6.88 -12.85 1.98
C LYS A 170 -7.96 -13.96 1.89
N PRO A 171 -7.66 -15.24 2.05
CA PRO A 171 -6.32 -15.81 2.17
C PRO A 171 -5.56 -15.74 0.82
N PHE A 172 -4.30 -15.32 0.85
CA PHE A 172 -3.52 -15.15 -0.38
C PHE A 172 -2.60 -16.35 -0.65
N LYS A 173 -2.35 -16.57 -1.94
CA LYS A 173 -1.28 -17.45 -2.37
C LYS A 173 0.05 -16.69 -2.30
N ILE A 174 1.05 -17.28 -1.67
CA ILE A 174 2.39 -16.68 -1.52
C ILE A 174 2.95 -16.20 -2.86
N SER A 175 2.82 -17.03 -3.91
CA SER A 175 3.26 -16.66 -5.26
C SER A 175 2.53 -15.44 -5.82
N GLY A 176 1.23 -15.29 -5.53
CA GLY A 176 0.46 -14.12 -5.95
C GLY A 176 0.91 -12.84 -5.25
N LEU A 177 1.20 -12.90 -3.95
CA LEU A 177 1.72 -11.77 -3.19
C LEU A 177 3.08 -11.30 -3.72
N VAL A 178 4.03 -12.23 -3.88
CA VAL A 178 5.37 -11.92 -4.39
C VAL A 178 5.29 -11.35 -5.80
N LYS A 179 4.43 -11.92 -6.65
CA LYS A 179 4.22 -11.42 -8.02
C LYS A 179 3.63 -10.02 -8.04
N ALA A 180 2.66 -9.71 -7.17
CA ALA A 180 2.12 -8.36 -7.04
C ALA A 180 3.19 -7.35 -6.65
N VAL A 181 4.01 -7.69 -5.64
CA VAL A 181 5.13 -6.85 -5.18
C VAL A 181 6.15 -6.61 -6.29
N ASN A 182 6.61 -7.67 -6.97
CA ASN A 182 7.56 -7.55 -8.08
C ASN A 182 7.00 -6.68 -9.21
N THR A 183 5.75 -6.90 -9.59
CA THR A 183 5.09 -6.14 -10.66
C THR A 183 5.02 -4.65 -10.30
N VAL A 184 4.60 -4.31 -9.07
CA VAL A 184 4.49 -2.91 -8.64
C VAL A 184 5.86 -2.24 -8.51
N LEU A 185 6.90 -2.97 -8.13
CA LEU A 185 8.26 -2.44 -8.06
C LEU A 185 8.99 -2.42 -9.42
N GLY A 186 8.38 -2.99 -10.48
CA GLY A 186 9.01 -3.12 -11.80
C GLY A 186 10.21 -4.07 -11.80
N ILE A 187 10.16 -5.11 -10.97
CA ILE A 187 11.20 -6.15 -10.89
C ILE A 187 10.80 -7.28 -11.84
N GLU A 188 11.66 -7.57 -12.82
CA GLU A 188 11.47 -8.72 -13.71
C GLU A 188 11.67 -10.03 -12.94
N GLU A 189 10.75 -10.98 -13.10
CA GLU A 189 10.96 -12.33 -12.61
C GLU A 189 12.11 -12.96 -13.41
N LYS A 190 13.18 -13.35 -12.72
CA LYS A 190 14.21 -14.17 -13.36
C LYS A 190 13.58 -15.52 -13.71
N SER A 191 13.48 -15.80 -15.00
CA SER A 191 13.07 -17.09 -15.54
C SER A 191 13.98 -18.21 -15.05
#